data_184cb9a7d77c361359ef60255a0974e5
#
_entry.id   184cb9a7d77c361359ef60255a0974e5
#
_cell.length_a   1.000
_cell.length_b   1.000
_cell.length_c   1.000
_cell.angle_alpha   90.00
_cell.angle_beta   90.00
_cell.angle_gamma   90.00
#
_symmetry.space_group_name_H-M   'P 1'
#
loop_
_entity.id
_entity.type
_entity.pdbx_description
1 polymer ?
#
loop_
_entity_poly.entity_id
_entity_poly.type
_entity_poly.pdbx_seq_one_letter_code
_entity_poly.pdbx_strand_id
1 'polypeptide(L)'
;LLVGLCKLREYIGIPYEVVAITLDPCFGGVETDYTPIAQLCEQLGVPYVLKRTEIGQIIFDVRNESNPCSLCARMRRGCLHDAAKENNCNKIALGHHYDDAIETFIMNLFQEGRVGCFQPVTYLSRKDLTMIRPMVMAEESMISAAVRHEGLPVVKSKCPADGNTNREKTKEWIRMMDKESKGFKKRLYGALERGHISGF
;
A
#
# COMPACT_ATOMS: atom_id res chain seq x y z
N LEU A 1 9.51 -2.98 0.19
CA LEU A 1 8.95 -3.96 -0.73
C LEU A 1 9.87 -4.20 -1.94
N LEU A 2 10.19 -3.16 -2.76
CA LEU A 2 11.00 -3.31 -3.97
C LEU A 2 12.33 -4.04 -3.70
N VAL A 3 13.13 -3.53 -2.77
CA VAL A 3 14.41 -4.15 -2.38
C VAL A 3 14.23 -5.59 -1.92
N GLY A 4 13.19 -5.84 -1.10
CA GLY A 4 12.87 -7.20 -0.64
C GLY A 4 12.56 -8.16 -1.78
N LEU A 5 11.77 -7.72 -2.78
CA LEU A 5 11.50 -8.53 -3.96
C LEU A 5 12.76 -8.79 -4.80
N CYS A 6 13.61 -7.78 -4.99
CA CYS A 6 14.87 -7.95 -5.72
C CYS A 6 15.80 -8.96 -5.04
N LYS A 7 15.98 -8.83 -3.71
CA LYS A 7 16.79 -9.79 -2.93
C LYS A 7 16.17 -11.20 -2.93
N LEU A 8 14.85 -11.29 -2.77
CA LEU A 8 14.16 -12.59 -2.75
C LEU A 8 14.31 -13.37 -4.05
N ARG A 9 14.37 -12.69 -5.20
CA ARG A 9 14.58 -13.31 -6.52
C ARG A 9 15.82 -14.18 -6.56
N GLU A 10 16.86 -13.81 -5.81
CA GLU A 10 18.14 -14.54 -5.75
C GLU A 10 18.03 -15.83 -4.92
N TYR A 11 17.10 -15.90 -3.97
CA TYR A 11 16.99 -17.00 -3.01
C TYR A 11 16.00 -18.08 -3.40
N ILE A 12 14.87 -17.73 -4.00
CA ILE A 12 13.76 -18.69 -4.16
C ILE A 12 13.89 -19.59 -5.40
N GLY A 13 14.87 -19.34 -6.26
CA GLY A 13 15.10 -20.16 -7.47
C GLY A 13 13.95 -20.15 -8.50
N ILE A 14 12.92 -19.31 -8.28
CA ILE A 14 11.81 -19.11 -9.21
C ILE A 14 12.07 -17.82 -9.99
N PRO A 15 12.20 -17.88 -11.32
CA PRO A 15 12.44 -16.68 -12.10
C PRO A 15 11.21 -15.78 -12.10
N TYR A 16 11.40 -14.50 -11.80
CA TYR A 16 10.43 -13.45 -12.02
C TYR A 16 11.11 -12.10 -12.28
N GLU A 17 10.43 -11.25 -12.98
CA GLU A 17 10.87 -9.90 -13.25
C GLU A 17 10.11 -8.90 -12.38
N VAL A 18 10.77 -7.80 -12.05
CA VAL A 18 10.19 -6.72 -11.24
C VAL A 18 10.20 -5.45 -12.06
N VAL A 19 9.06 -4.77 -12.11
CA VAL A 19 8.92 -3.41 -12.65
C VAL A 19 8.40 -2.53 -11.53
N ALA A 20 9.08 -1.42 -11.26
CA ALA A 20 8.62 -0.45 -10.27
C ALA A 20 7.71 0.59 -10.94
N ILE A 21 6.49 0.73 -10.44
CA ILE A 21 5.50 1.68 -10.98
C ILE A 21 5.09 2.65 -9.89
N THR A 22 5.29 3.94 -10.13
CA THR A 22 4.80 5.03 -9.28
C THR A 22 3.70 5.80 -9.97
N LEU A 23 2.61 6.04 -9.26
CA LEU A 23 1.53 6.94 -9.68
C LEU A 23 1.64 8.24 -8.90
N ASP A 24 1.87 9.34 -9.60
CA ASP A 24 1.82 10.68 -9.02
C ASP A 24 0.42 11.27 -9.26
N PRO A 25 -0.37 11.53 -8.21
CA PRO A 25 -1.67 12.17 -8.33
C PRO A 25 -1.60 13.66 -8.67
N CYS A 26 -0.43 14.29 -8.66
CA CYS A 26 -0.19 15.71 -8.89
C CYS A 26 -1.12 16.61 -8.06
N PHE A 27 -1.13 16.41 -6.74
CA PHE A 27 -1.95 17.20 -5.82
C PHE A 27 -1.64 18.70 -5.94
N GLY A 28 -2.69 19.52 -6.09
CA GLY A 28 -2.56 20.97 -6.29
C GLY A 28 -1.86 21.33 -7.61
N GLY A 29 -1.87 20.44 -8.60
CA GLY A 29 -1.17 20.64 -9.89
C GLY A 29 0.36 20.56 -9.79
N VAL A 30 0.90 20.13 -8.64
CA VAL A 30 2.35 20.09 -8.40
C VAL A 30 2.88 18.67 -8.53
N GLU A 31 3.84 18.48 -9.40
CA GLU A 31 4.58 17.23 -9.55
C GLU A 31 5.42 16.94 -8.30
N THR A 32 5.44 15.68 -7.90
CA THR A 32 6.32 15.21 -6.83
C THR A 32 7.66 14.77 -7.42
N ASP A 33 8.76 15.11 -6.74
CA ASP A 33 10.09 14.64 -7.12
C ASP A 33 10.28 13.18 -6.69
N TYR A 34 10.32 12.28 -7.67
CA TYR A 34 10.61 10.86 -7.49
C TYR A 34 12.02 10.47 -7.96
N THR A 35 12.90 11.44 -8.20
CA THR A 35 14.31 11.18 -8.58
C THR A 35 15.01 10.19 -7.63
N PRO A 36 14.85 10.28 -6.30
CA PRO A 36 15.49 9.32 -5.40
C PRO A 36 14.98 7.87 -5.59
N ILE A 37 13.72 7.71 -5.99
CA ILE A 37 13.15 6.38 -6.29
C ILE A 37 13.67 5.86 -7.62
N ALA A 38 13.78 6.73 -8.64
CA ALA A 38 14.33 6.36 -9.94
C ALA A 38 15.80 5.89 -9.80
N GLN A 39 16.60 6.60 -9.03
CA GLN A 39 17.99 6.23 -8.73
C GLN A 39 18.10 4.88 -8.00
N LEU A 40 17.22 4.62 -7.02
CA LEU A 40 17.15 3.31 -6.36
C LEU A 40 16.81 2.20 -7.35
N CYS A 41 15.85 2.42 -8.26
CA CYS A 41 15.49 1.45 -9.28
C CYS A 41 16.65 1.17 -10.23
N GLU A 42 17.38 2.19 -10.65
CA GLU A 42 18.58 2.07 -11.47
C GLU A 42 19.67 1.22 -10.76
N GLN A 43 19.95 1.50 -9.50
CA GLN A 43 20.90 0.73 -8.68
C GLN A 43 20.50 -0.75 -8.54
N LEU A 44 19.21 -1.04 -8.51
CA LEU A 44 18.66 -2.40 -8.42
C LEU A 44 18.52 -3.11 -9.79
N GLY A 45 18.81 -2.41 -10.89
CA GLY A 45 18.59 -2.91 -12.24
C GLY A 45 17.11 -3.19 -12.54
N VAL A 46 16.20 -2.37 -12.01
CA VAL A 46 14.75 -2.52 -12.13
C VAL A 46 14.18 -1.43 -13.05
N PRO A 47 13.42 -1.79 -14.10
CA PRO A 47 12.70 -0.79 -14.90
C PRO A 47 11.76 0.06 -14.02
N TYR A 48 11.79 1.38 -14.21
CA TYR A 48 10.98 2.32 -13.46
C TYR A 48 10.00 3.07 -14.34
N VAL A 49 8.73 3.06 -13.97
CA VAL A 49 7.64 3.76 -14.66
C VAL A 49 7.02 4.78 -13.71
N LEU A 50 7.10 6.05 -14.07
CA LEU A 50 6.41 7.15 -13.38
C LEU A 50 5.21 7.59 -14.22
N LYS A 51 4.01 7.39 -13.71
CA LYS A 51 2.77 7.91 -14.33
C LYS A 51 2.24 9.09 -13.55
N ARG A 52 2.21 10.26 -14.16
CA ARG A 52 1.52 11.45 -13.65
C ARG A 52 0.07 11.40 -14.03
N THR A 53 -0.81 11.81 -13.12
CA THR A 53 -2.26 11.75 -13.30
C THR A 53 -2.93 13.01 -12.78
N GLU A 54 -4.12 13.30 -13.26
CA GLU A 54 -4.96 14.42 -12.79
C GLU A 54 -5.85 14.04 -11.58
N ILE A 55 -5.54 12.92 -10.91
CA ILE A 55 -6.35 12.41 -9.80
C ILE A 55 -6.49 13.45 -8.69
N GLY A 56 -5.42 14.16 -8.35
CA GLY A 56 -5.46 15.21 -7.33
C GLY A 56 -6.44 16.31 -7.71
N GLN A 57 -6.34 16.86 -8.92
CA GLN A 57 -7.23 17.89 -9.43
C GLN A 57 -8.69 17.43 -9.49
N ILE A 58 -8.94 16.23 -10.02
CA ILE A 58 -10.31 15.70 -10.13
C ILE A 58 -10.97 15.61 -8.76
N ILE A 59 -10.26 15.17 -7.73
CA ILE A 59 -10.82 14.91 -6.40
C ILE A 59 -11.04 16.20 -5.62
N PHE A 60 -10.05 17.09 -5.58
CA PHE A 60 -10.03 18.22 -4.70
C PHE A 60 -10.58 19.50 -5.36
N ASP A 61 -10.34 19.69 -6.66
CA ASP A 61 -10.68 20.95 -7.34
C ASP A 61 -12.00 20.82 -8.13
N VAL A 62 -12.23 19.66 -8.79
CA VAL A 62 -13.40 19.47 -9.66
C VAL A 62 -14.58 18.91 -8.87
N ARG A 63 -14.36 17.82 -8.11
CA ARG A 63 -15.45 17.12 -7.42
C ARG A 63 -15.70 17.58 -5.99
N ASN A 64 -14.73 18.18 -5.32
CA ASN A 64 -14.79 18.55 -3.90
C ASN A 64 -15.38 17.43 -3.04
N GLU A 65 -14.82 16.23 -3.18
CA GLU A 65 -15.35 15.00 -2.57
C GLU A 65 -15.33 15.07 -1.04
N SER A 66 -16.44 14.76 -0.41
CA SER A 66 -16.54 14.68 1.05
C SER A 66 -15.72 13.53 1.63
N ASN A 67 -15.51 12.44 0.86
CA ASN A 67 -14.63 11.33 1.20
C ASN A 67 -13.56 11.15 0.11
N PRO A 68 -12.56 12.04 0.05
CA PRO A 68 -11.57 12.07 -1.03
C PRO A 68 -10.73 10.79 -1.06
N CYS A 69 -10.44 10.17 0.07
CA CYS A 69 -9.60 8.98 0.16
C CYS A 69 -10.20 7.76 -0.57
N SER A 70 -11.51 7.56 -0.49
CA SER A 70 -12.20 6.44 -1.13
C SER A 70 -12.12 6.54 -2.66
N LEU A 71 -12.42 7.73 -3.21
CA LEU A 71 -12.33 7.97 -4.65
C LEU A 71 -10.89 7.90 -5.15
N CYS A 72 -9.95 8.53 -4.41
CA CYS A 72 -8.51 8.49 -4.71
C CYS A 72 -8.01 7.04 -4.82
N ALA A 73 -8.30 6.22 -3.82
CA ALA A 73 -7.90 4.81 -3.81
C ALA A 73 -8.46 4.04 -5.02
N ARG A 74 -9.71 4.30 -5.42
CA ARG A 74 -10.37 3.66 -6.56
C ARG A 74 -9.72 4.07 -7.88
N MET A 75 -9.49 5.37 -8.10
CA MET A 75 -8.85 5.90 -9.31
C MET A 75 -7.41 5.42 -9.43
N ARG A 76 -6.61 5.55 -8.36
CA ARG A 76 -5.22 5.05 -8.33
C ARG A 76 -5.12 3.56 -8.64
N ARG A 77 -6.06 2.77 -8.10
CA ARG A 77 -6.12 1.33 -8.38
C ARG A 77 -6.36 1.05 -9.86
N GLY A 78 -7.29 1.77 -10.50
CA GLY A 78 -7.54 1.65 -11.94
C GLY A 78 -6.27 1.94 -12.75
N CYS A 79 -5.65 3.10 -12.52
CA CYS A 79 -4.41 3.49 -13.20
C CYS A 79 -3.26 2.48 -12.98
N LEU A 80 -3.15 1.92 -11.75
CA LEU A 80 -2.12 0.92 -11.45
C LEU A 80 -2.36 -0.39 -12.22
N HIS A 81 -3.61 -0.83 -12.34
CA HIS A 81 -3.95 -2.02 -13.12
C HIS A 81 -3.60 -1.84 -14.62
N ASP A 82 -3.93 -0.68 -15.17
CA ASP A 82 -3.65 -0.38 -16.57
C ASP A 82 -2.12 -0.28 -16.80
N ALA A 83 -1.40 0.41 -15.91
CA ALA A 83 0.05 0.49 -15.96
C ALA A 83 0.73 -0.88 -15.87
N ALA A 84 0.22 -1.78 -15.02
CA ALA A 84 0.74 -3.13 -14.91
C ALA A 84 0.55 -3.93 -16.21
N LYS A 85 -0.61 -3.83 -16.85
CA LYS A 85 -0.88 -4.50 -18.14
C LYS A 85 -0.02 -3.93 -19.27
N GLU A 86 0.14 -2.60 -19.34
CA GLU A 86 1.00 -1.93 -20.34
C GLU A 86 2.47 -2.38 -20.22
N ASN A 87 2.90 -2.78 -19.03
CA ASN A 87 4.25 -3.28 -18.78
C ASN A 87 4.33 -4.82 -18.72
N ASN A 88 3.34 -5.52 -19.27
CA ASN A 88 3.27 -6.99 -19.34
C ASN A 88 3.36 -7.69 -17.97
N CYS A 89 3.00 -7.00 -16.88
CA CYS A 89 2.97 -7.61 -15.57
C CYS A 89 1.72 -8.48 -15.40
N ASN A 90 1.88 -9.64 -14.78
CA ASN A 90 0.77 -10.54 -14.40
C ASN A 90 0.42 -10.46 -12.90
N LYS A 91 1.25 -9.75 -12.11
CA LYS A 91 1.04 -9.53 -10.68
C LYS A 91 1.29 -8.08 -10.31
N ILE A 92 0.58 -7.62 -9.29
CA ILE A 92 0.80 -6.31 -8.65
C ILE A 92 1.13 -6.57 -7.18
N ALA A 93 2.34 -6.23 -6.77
CA ALA A 93 2.78 -6.30 -5.38
C ALA A 93 2.52 -4.96 -4.68
N LEU A 94 1.72 -4.98 -3.61
CA LEU A 94 1.40 -3.82 -2.79
C LEU A 94 2.11 -3.89 -1.44
N GLY A 95 2.57 -2.74 -0.95
CA GLY A 95 3.32 -2.61 0.29
C GLY A 95 2.48 -2.68 1.57
N HIS A 96 1.24 -3.18 1.52
CA HIS A 96 0.44 -3.35 2.73
C HIS A 96 1.12 -4.31 3.71
N HIS A 97 1.11 -3.93 4.97
CA HIS A 97 1.80 -4.64 6.04
C HIS A 97 0.84 -5.05 7.18
N TYR A 98 1.38 -5.67 8.22
CA TYR A 98 0.66 -6.18 9.38
C TYR A 98 -0.28 -5.14 10.02
N ASP A 99 0.22 -3.94 10.28
CA ASP A 99 -0.57 -2.86 10.89
C ASP A 99 -1.70 -2.39 9.97
N ASP A 100 -1.48 -2.33 8.64
CA ASP A 100 -2.54 -2.01 7.66
C ASP A 100 -3.71 -3.01 7.71
N ALA A 101 -3.42 -4.30 7.95
CA ALA A 101 -4.46 -5.32 8.05
C ALA A 101 -5.32 -5.09 9.30
N ILE A 102 -4.69 -4.82 10.46
CA ILE A 102 -5.37 -4.52 11.70
C ILE A 102 -6.21 -3.24 11.57
N GLU A 103 -5.62 -2.17 11.04
CA GLU A 103 -6.31 -0.89 10.82
C GLU A 103 -7.52 -1.07 9.92
N THR A 104 -7.37 -1.79 8.80
CA THR A 104 -8.47 -2.05 7.87
C THR A 104 -9.57 -2.90 8.50
N PHE A 105 -9.22 -3.90 9.28
CA PHE A 105 -10.18 -4.72 10.01
C PHE A 105 -11.00 -3.89 11.00
N ILE A 106 -10.35 -3.06 11.79
CA ILE A 106 -11.00 -2.17 12.75
C ILE A 106 -11.87 -1.13 12.05
N MET A 107 -11.39 -0.50 10.97
CA MET A 107 -12.20 0.45 10.19
C MET A 107 -13.44 -0.23 9.61
N ASN A 108 -13.31 -1.41 9.02
CA ASN A 108 -14.45 -2.15 8.50
C ASN A 108 -15.46 -2.50 9.60
N LEU A 109 -14.97 -2.92 10.78
CA LEU A 109 -15.83 -3.32 11.89
C LEU A 109 -16.60 -2.13 12.48
N PHE A 110 -15.93 -1.02 12.77
CA PHE A 110 -16.53 0.12 13.49
C PHE A 110 -17.15 1.18 12.59
N GLN A 111 -16.65 1.35 11.37
CA GLN A 111 -17.16 2.39 10.46
C GLN A 111 -18.11 1.84 9.41
N GLU A 112 -17.87 0.60 8.95
CA GLU A 112 -18.67 -0.03 7.89
C GLU A 112 -19.64 -1.09 8.44
N GLY A 113 -19.57 -1.43 9.72
CA GLY A 113 -20.37 -2.50 10.31
C GLY A 113 -20.12 -3.88 9.69
N ARG A 114 -18.92 -4.12 9.18
CA ARG A 114 -18.58 -5.30 8.39
C ARG A 114 -17.36 -6.02 8.96
N VAL A 115 -17.47 -7.33 9.15
CA VAL A 115 -16.34 -8.20 9.45
C VAL A 115 -15.58 -8.50 8.15
N GLY A 116 -14.36 -8.01 8.02
CA GLY A 116 -13.56 -8.22 6.81
C GLY A 116 -12.29 -7.39 6.76
N CYS A 117 -11.39 -7.78 5.89
CA CYS A 117 -10.12 -7.11 5.59
C CYS A 117 -9.86 -7.15 4.08
N PHE A 118 -8.75 -6.60 3.64
CA PHE A 118 -8.24 -6.91 2.30
C PHE A 118 -7.64 -8.32 2.30
N GLN A 119 -7.64 -8.99 1.17
CA GLN A 119 -7.05 -10.33 1.04
C GLN A 119 -5.53 -10.24 0.85
N PRO A 120 -4.71 -11.14 1.42
CA PRO A 120 -3.27 -11.24 1.13
C PRO A 120 -3.00 -11.45 -0.37
N VAL A 121 -3.82 -12.25 -1.02
CA VAL A 121 -3.80 -12.51 -2.47
C VAL A 121 -5.20 -12.31 -3.05
N THR A 122 -5.31 -11.58 -4.14
CA THR A 122 -6.59 -11.30 -4.82
C THR A 122 -6.44 -11.45 -6.32
N TYR A 123 -7.16 -12.37 -6.93
CA TYR A 123 -7.23 -12.48 -8.39
C TYR A 123 -8.32 -11.58 -8.96
N LEU A 124 -7.95 -10.76 -9.92
CA LEU A 124 -8.83 -9.82 -10.63
C LEU A 124 -9.17 -10.38 -12.00
N SER A 125 -10.22 -11.20 -12.09
CA SER A 125 -10.61 -11.93 -13.31
C SER A 125 -10.83 -11.03 -14.53
N ARG A 126 -11.41 -9.84 -14.34
CA ARG A 126 -11.66 -8.88 -15.46
C ARG A 126 -10.38 -8.29 -16.07
N LYS A 127 -9.28 -8.28 -15.32
CA LYS A 127 -8.00 -7.69 -15.75
C LYS A 127 -6.93 -8.77 -15.96
N ASP A 128 -7.23 -10.00 -15.56
CA ASP A 128 -6.26 -11.09 -15.52
C ASP A 128 -4.96 -10.66 -14.82
N LEU A 129 -5.11 -10.18 -13.59
CA LEU A 129 -4.03 -9.71 -12.72
C LEU A 129 -4.20 -10.31 -11.33
N THR A 130 -3.10 -10.70 -10.70
CA THR A 130 -3.11 -11.09 -9.29
C THR A 130 -2.48 -9.99 -8.44
N MET A 131 -3.23 -9.46 -7.49
CA MET A 131 -2.68 -8.57 -6.45
C MET A 131 -2.13 -9.40 -5.31
N ILE A 132 -0.91 -9.11 -4.88
CA ILE A 132 -0.25 -9.76 -3.75
C ILE A 132 0.22 -8.73 -2.73
N ARG A 133 0.31 -9.13 -1.46
CA ARG A 133 0.78 -8.29 -0.36
C ARG A 133 1.88 -9.01 0.43
N PRO A 134 3.11 -9.06 -0.12
CA PRO A 134 4.18 -9.87 0.45
C PRO A 134 4.58 -9.47 1.89
N MET A 135 4.30 -8.23 2.29
CA MET A 135 4.68 -7.69 3.59
C MET A 135 3.57 -7.78 4.64
N VAL A 136 2.46 -8.46 4.34
CA VAL A 136 1.26 -8.48 5.20
C VAL A 136 1.52 -9.05 6.60
N MET A 137 2.56 -9.85 6.78
CA MET A 137 2.98 -10.41 8.07
C MET A 137 4.09 -9.59 8.77
N ALA A 138 4.63 -8.57 8.12
CA ALA A 138 5.69 -7.72 8.68
C ALA A 138 5.09 -6.51 9.40
N GLU A 139 5.53 -6.23 10.63
CA GLU A 139 5.13 -5.04 11.38
C GLU A 139 5.72 -3.76 10.76
N GLU A 140 4.98 -2.66 10.82
CA GLU A 140 5.44 -1.33 10.36
C GLU A 140 6.77 -0.93 11.01
N SER A 141 6.96 -1.28 12.27
CA SER A 141 8.19 -1.03 13.04
C SER A 141 9.41 -1.70 12.42
N MET A 142 9.27 -2.96 11.98
CA MET A 142 10.32 -3.74 11.32
C MET A 142 10.68 -3.14 9.96
N ILE A 143 9.64 -2.76 9.18
CA ILE A 143 9.82 -2.13 7.86
C ILE A 143 10.53 -0.78 8.01
N SER A 144 10.09 0.04 8.96
CA SER A 144 10.70 1.34 9.24
C SER A 144 12.16 1.22 9.72
N ALA A 145 12.47 0.20 10.53
CA ALA A 145 13.84 -0.09 10.95
C ALA A 145 14.72 -0.50 9.76
N ALA A 146 14.21 -1.39 8.88
CA ALA A 146 14.92 -1.80 7.67
C ALA A 146 15.16 -0.61 6.71
N VAL A 147 14.17 0.27 6.50
CA VAL A 147 14.31 1.47 5.68
C VAL A 147 15.42 2.38 6.20
N ARG A 148 15.47 2.60 7.52
CA ARG A 148 16.53 3.43 8.13
C ARG A 148 17.90 2.76 8.06
N HIS A 149 17.98 1.47 8.34
CA HIS A 149 19.22 0.72 8.33
C HIS A 149 19.87 0.68 6.93
N GLU A 150 19.06 0.45 5.92
CA GLU A 150 19.51 0.37 4.51
C GLU A 150 19.59 1.75 3.83
N GLY A 151 19.27 2.84 4.52
CA GLY A 151 19.31 4.20 3.98
C GLY A 151 18.38 4.39 2.76
N LEU A 152 17.24 3.70 2.74
CA LEU A 152 16.34 3.72 1.57
C LEU A 152 15.61 5.07 1.45
N PRO A 153 15.44 5.60 0.24
CA PRO A 153 14.74 6.86 0.03
C PRO A 153 13.26 6.76 0.38
N VAL A 154 12.74 7.81 1.01
CA VAL A 154 11.32 7.97 1.33
C VAL A 154 10.81 9.28 0.76
N VAL A 155 9.86 9.20 -0.16
CA VAL A 155 9.17 10.37 -0.72
C VAL A 155 7.90 10.63 0.09
N LYS A 156 7.80 11.84 0.65
CA LYS A 156 6.64 12.26 1.45
C LYS A 156 5.44 12.55 0.55
N SER A 157 4.26 12.17 1.03
CA SER A 157 2.99 12.51 0.38
C SER A 157 2.77 14.03 0.39
N LYS A 158 2.22 14.56 -0.72
CA LYS A 158 1.71 15.95 -0.82
C LYS A 158 0.19 16.01 -0.73
N CYS A 159 -0.46 14.92 -0.30
CA CYS A 159 -1.92 14.83 -0.21
C CYS A 159 -2.47 15.86 0.80
N PRO A 160 -3.44 16.73 0.43
CA PRO A 160 -4.05 17.68 1.37
C PRO A 160 -4.80 17.03 2.54
N ALA A 161 -5.21 15.76 2.38
CA ALA A 161 -5.88 14.99 3.43
C ALA A 161 -4.90 14.23 4.34
N ASP A 162 -3.59 14.30 4.08
CA ASP A 162 -2.58 13.63 4.91
C ASP A 162 -2.58 14.20 6.33
N GLY A 163 -2.46 13.35 7.36
CA GLY A 163 -2.53 13.78 8.76
C GLY A 163 -3.96 13.85 9.34
N ASN A 164 -5.03 13.72 8.53
CA ASN A 164 -6.42 13.91 8.98
C ASN A 164 -7.39 12.81 8.50
N THR A 165 -6.86 11.62 8.25
CA THR A 165 -7.67 10.51 7.73
C THR A 165 -8.31 9.67 8.84
N ASN A 166 -9.41 8.98 8.52
CA ASN A 166 -9.99 7.99 9.42
C ASN A 166 -9.01 6.87 9.78
N ARG A 167 -8.09 6.55 8.87
CA ARG A 167 -7.03 5.57 9.12
C ARG A 167 -6.08 6.03 10.23
N GLU A 168 -5.68 7.30 10.24
CA GLU A 168 -4.80 7.83 11.29
C GLU A 168 -5.46 7.83 12.65
N LYS A 169 -6.73 8.25 12.72
CA LYS A 169 -7.52 8.15 13.96
C LYS A 169 -7.61 6.71 14.46
N THR A 170 -7.82 5.74 13.55
CA THR A 170 -7.84 4.32 13.89
C THR A 170 -6.47 3.83 14.38
N LYS A 171 -5.39 4.27 13.74
CA LYS A 171 -4.00 3.95 14.13
C LYS A 171 -3.68 4.47 15.53
N GLU A 172 -4.07 5.69 15.84
CA GLU A 172 -3.91 6.29 17.19
C GLU A 172 -4.70 5.51 18.24
N TRP A 173 -5.95 5.18 17.94
CA TRP A 173 -6.79 4.39 18.83
C TRP A 173 -6.19 3.00 19.10
N ILE A 174 -5.72 2.30 18.07
CA ILE A 174 -5.06 1.00 18.21
C ILE A 174 -3.79 1.12 19.08
N ARG A 175 -3.00 2.18 18.90
CA ARG A 175 -1.81 2.42 19.72
C ARG A 175 -2.16 2.65 21.20
N MET A 176 -3.23 3.37 21.47
CA MET A 176 -3.73 3.58 22.82
C MET A 176 -4.16 2.26 23.46
N MET A 177 -4.96 1.47 22.75
CA MET A 177 -5.42 0.15 23.22
C MET A 177 -4.27 -0.85 23.45
N ASP A 178 -3.23 -0.81 22.62
CA ASP A 178 -2.08 -1.69 22.78
C ASP A 178 -1.21 -1.31 23.98
N LYS A 179 -1.19 -0.03 24.38
CA LYS A 179 -0.57 0.44 25.63
C LYS A 179 -1.35 -0.02 26.87
N GLU A 180 -2.69 0.08 26.83
CA GLU A 180 -3.56 -0.33 27.93
C GLU A 180 -3.61 -1.85 28.09
N SER A 181 -3.61 -2.58 26.98
CA SER A 181 -3.72 -4.03 26.93
C SER A 181 -2.64 -4.62 26.05
N LYS A 182 -1.47 -4.87 26.64
CA LYS A 182 -0.28 -5.39 25.94
C LYS A 182 -0.63 -6.56 25.02
N GLY A 183 -0.21 -6.48 23.76
CA GLY A 183 -0.46 -7.49 22.74
C GLY A 183 -1.85 -7.39 22.10
N PHE A 184 -2.53 -6.26 22.23
CA PHE A 184 -3.82 -6.00 21.58
C PHE A 184 -3.73 -6.18 20.05
N LYS A 185 -2.73 -5.60 19.41
CA LYS A 185 -2.47 -5.78 17.96
C LYS A 185 -2.33 -7.25 17.58
N LYS A 186 -1.56 -8.01 18.36
CA LYS A 186 -1.34 -9.44 18.12
C LYS A 186 -2.64 -10.25 18.21
N ARG A 187 -3.51 -9.89 19.18
CA ARG A 187 -4.83 -10.54 19.31
C ARG A 187 -5.74 -10.24 18.12
N LEU A 188 -5.75 -8.99 17.65
CA LEU A 188 -6.54 -8.59 16.46
C LEU A 188 -6.08 -9.34 15.21
N TYR A 189 -4.78 -9.38 14.96
CA TYR A 189 -4.25 -10.10 13.80
C TYR A 189 -4.52 -11.61 13.91
N GLY A 190 -4.30 -12.20 15.09
CA GLY A 190 -4.66 -13.59 15.34
C GLY A 190 -6.17 -13.89 15.22
N ALA A 191 -7.04 -12.88 15.38
CA ALA A 191 -8.47 -13.04 15.09
C ALA A 191 -8.73 -13.13 13.57
N LEU A 192 -7.99 -12.36 12.75
CA LEU A 192 -8.05 -12.49 11.28
C LEU A 192 -7.65 -13.89 10.84
N GLU A 193 -6.50 -14.40 11.35
CA GLU A 193 -5.96 -15.72 10.99
C GLU A 193 -6.89 -16.85 11.43
N ARG A 194 -7.24 -16.93 12.71
CA ARG A 194 -8.07 -18.01 13.27
C ARG A 194 -9.50 -17.99 12.75
N GLY A 195 -10.00 -16.82 12.41
CA GLY A 195 -11.33 -16.65 11.81
C GLY A 195 -11.34 -16.84 10.31
N HIS A 196 -10.18 -17.09 9.68
CA HIS A 196 -10.01 -17.17 8.23
C HIS A 196 -10.64 -15.96 7.50
N ILE A 197 -10.54 -14.78 8.13
CA ILE A 197 -11.19 -13.56 7.63
C ILE A 197 -10.45 -13.06 6.41
N SER A 198 -11.16 -13.00 5.27
CA SER A 198 -10.61 -12.49 4.00
C SER A 198 -9.36 -13.25 3.51
N GLY A 199 -9.20 -14.52 3.87
CA GLY A 199 -8.08 -15.36 3.39
C GLY A 199 -6.76 -15.16 4.16
N PHE A 200 -6.85 -14.61 5.38
CA PHE A 200 -5.76 -14.62 6.36
C PHE A 200 -5.62 -15.99 7.01
#